data_fa67d873cdca153035bbe80e815e83e4
#
_entry.id   fa67d873cdca153035bbe80e815e83e4
#
_cell.length_a   1.000
_cell.length_b   1.000
_cell.length_c   1.000
_cell.angle_alpha   90.00
_cell.angle_beta   90.00
_cell.angle_gamma   90.00
#
_symmetry.space_group_name_H-M   'P 1'
#
loop_
_entity.id
_entity.type
_entity.pdbx_description
1 polymer ?
#
loop_
_entity_poly.entity_id
_entity_poly.type
_entity_poly.pdbx_seq_one_letter_code
_entity_poly.pdbx_strand_id
1 'polypeptide(L)'
;MAALRSVMAGIMAVALLAVSLQALPAAAHSPLISSSPADGDVLAAAPQAIEVKFRGTARLVRLALTGAQSGEVTLSEEHLMVEKHRHTIALPAIAADEYEVRWRALSADGHVVKGSFSFTVSTE
;
A
#
# COMPACT_ATOMS: atom_id res chain seq x y z
N MET A 1 -1.69 71.84 -1.70
CA MET A 1 -1.54 71.25 -1.90
C MET A 1 -1.53 70.08 -1.68
N ALA A 2 -1.68 69.55 -1.62
CA ALA A 2 -1.69 68.53 -1.54
C ALA A 2 -1.34 67.47 -1.33
N ALA A 3 -1.26 67.01 -1.11
CA ALA A 3 -0.93 66.14 -0.89
C ALA A 3 -1.03 64.96 -0.74
N LEU A 4 -1.16 64.50 -0.73
CA LEU A 4 -1.24 63.46 -0.61
C LEU A 4 -0.96 62.52 -0.33
N ARG A 5 -1.02 61.94 -0.10
CA ARG A 5 -0.94 61.07 0.13
C ARG A 5 -0.74 60.02 0.08
N SER A 6 -0.57 59.57 0.06
CA SER A 6 -0.29 58.60 -0.05
C SER A 6 -0.47 57.64 0.59
N VAL A 7 -0.91 57.19 0.59
CA VAL A 7 -1.18 56.27 1.11
C VAL A 7 -0.80 55.21 1.02
N MET A 8 -0.33 54.84 1.14
CA MET A 8 -0.04 53.90 1.06
C MET A 8 -0.34 52.88 1.39
N ALA A 9 -0.62 52.64 1.25
CA ALA A 9 -1.03 51.64 1.21
C ALA A 9 -0.51 50.67 1.71
N GLY A 10 -0.66 50.34 2.50
CA GLY A 10 -0.21 49.31 3.06
C GLY A 10 -0.65 48.14 2.57
N ILE A 11 -0.06 47.66 1.93
CA ILE A 11 -0.34 46.60 1.46
C ILE A 11 0.02 45.63 2.22
N MET A 12 -0.62 45.14 2.79
CA MET A 12 -0.53 44.17 3.31
C MET A 12 -0.39 43.13 2.59
N ALA A 13 0.45 42.72 2.34
CA ALA A 13 0.76 41.55 1.83
C ALA A 13 0.40 40.57 2.80
N VAL A 14 -0.69 40.17 2.74
CA VAL A 14 -0.99 39.09 3.49
C VAL A 14 -0.32 37.98 2.84
N ALA A 15 0.70 37.68 3.33
CA ALA A 15 1.29 36.47 2.96
C ALA A 15 0.36 35.45 3.43
N LEU A 16 -0.44 35.02 2.59
CA LEU A 16 -1.15 33.92 2.85
C LEU A 16 -0.23 32.82 2.96
N LEU A 17 0.05 32.46 4.06
CA LEU A 17 0.71 31.29 4.27
C LEU A 17 -0.28 30.28 3.98
N ALA A 18 -0.35 29.87 2.84
CA ALA A 18 -1.00 28.66 2.54
C ALA A 18 -0.20 27.57 3.20
N VAL A 19 -0.55 27.33 4.37
CA VAL A 19 -0.05 26.16 5.01
C VAL A 19 -0.74 25.06 4.26
N SER A 20 -0.09 24.55 3.30
CA SER A 20 -0.58 23.36 2.71
C SER A 20 -0.43 22.30 3.76
N LEU A 21 -1.52 22.03 4.38
CA LEU A 21 -1.56 20.91 5.23
C LEU A 21 -1.46 19.74 4.32
N GLN A 22 -0.31 19.25 4.16
CA GLN A 22 -0.16 18.00 3.49
C GLN A 22 -0.61 16.95 4.45
N ALA A 23 -1.77 16.43 4.20
CA ALA A 23 -2.20 15.29 4.92
C ALA A 23 -1.16 14.21 4.72
N LEU A 24 -0.46 13.88 5.75
CA LEU A 24 0.42 12.74 5.71
C LEU A 24 -0.41 11.52 5.35
N PRO A 25 0.05 10.74 4.40
CA PRO A 25 -0.70 9.55 4.07
C PRO A 25 -0.89 8.70 5.29
N ALA A 26 -2.09 8.20 5.45
CA ALA A 26 -2.44 7.38 6.58
C ALA A 26 -1.65 6.08 6.60
N ALA A 27 -0.70 5.93 5.70
CA ALA A 27 0.14 4.74 5.62
C ALA A 27 0.93 4.50 6.90
N ALA A 28 1.05 5.52 7.75
CA ALA A 28 1.76 5.35 9.01
C ALA A 28 1.10 4.33 9.92
N HIS A 29 -0.12 3.94 9.63
CA HIS A 29 -0.86 3.04 10.48
C HIS A 29 -1.21 1.73 9.82
N SER A 30 -0.48 1.37 8.79
CA SER A 30 -0.71 0.06 8.20
C SER A 30 -0.42 -1.02 9.23
N PRO A 31 -1.34 -1.93 9.47
CA PRO A 31 -1.10 -3.04 10.38
C PRO A 31 -0.17 -4.09 9.79
N LEU A 32 0.17 -3.98 8.52
CA LEU A 32 1.09 -4.90 7.88
C LEU A 32 2.51 -4.58 8.32
N ILE A 33 3.14 -5.52 9.00
CA ILE A 33 4.51 -5.35 9.48
C ILE A 33 5.51 -5.73 8.39
N SER A 34 5.25 -6.81 7.68
CA SER A 34 6.17 -7.29 6.67
C SER A 34 5.46 -8.20 5.67
N SER A 35 6.08 -8.37 4.53
CA SER A 35 5.64 -9.33 3.54
C SER A 35 6.84 -10.03 2.92
N SER A 36 6.61 -11.20 2.35
CA SER A 36 7.61 -11.91 1.57
C SER A 36 6.90 -12.46 0.32
N PRO A 37 7.27 -12.03 -0.86
CA PRO A 37 8.32 -11.05 -1.15
C PRO A 37 8.02 -9.70 -0.53
N ALA A 38 9.08 -8.97 -0.19
CA ALA A 38 8.94 -7.63 0.35
C ALA A 38 8.65 -6.65 -0.79
N ASP A 39 8.06 -5.51 -0.44
CA ASP A 39 7.76 -4.49 -1.43
C ASP A 39 9.03 -4.04 -2.13
N GLY A 40 9.03 -4.10 -3.45
CA GLY A 40 10.18 -3.71 -4.26
C GLY A 40 11.17 -4.83 -4.54
N ASP A 41 10.95 -6.02 -4.02
CA ASP A 41 11.88 -7.13 -4.26
C ASP A 41 11.97 -7.50 -5.73
N VAL A 42 13.17 -7.84 -6.16
CA VAL A 42 13.42 -8.40 -7.49
C VAL A 42 13.97 -9.81 -7.28
N LEU A 43 13.23 -10.78 -7.74
CA LEU A 43 13.54 -12.19 -7.48
C LEU A 43 14.04 -12.86 -8.76
N ALA A 44 15.06 -13.69 -8.62
CA ALA A 44 15.59 -14.47 -9.75
C ALA A 44 14.72 -15.69 -10.06
N ALA A 45 13.86 -16.07 -9.14
CA ALA A 45 12.97 -17.21 -9.32
C ALA A 45 11.62 -16.88 -8.72
N ALA A 46 10.58 -17.49 -9.28
CA ALA A 46 9.22 -17.26 -8.79
C ALA A 46 9.09 -17.78 -7.36
N PRO A 47 8.46 -17.02 -6.47
CA PRO A 47 8.22 -17.50 -5.12
C PRO A 47 7.11 -18.56 -5.13
N GLN A 48 7.13 -19.43 -4.16
CA GLN A 48 6.12 -20.48 -4.04
C GLN A 48 4.94 -20.04 -3.20
N ALA A 49 5.09 -18.95 -2.49
CA ALA A 49 4.05 -18.42 -1.62
C ALA A 49 4.25 -16.94 -1.38
N ILE A 50 3.17 -16.28 -1.02
CA ILE A 50 3.23 -14.93 -0.48
C ILE A 50 2.96 -15.06 1.00
N GLU A 51 3.76 -14.39 1.81
CA GLU A 51 3.55 -14.35 3.23
C GLU A 51 3.31 -12.90 3.65
N VAL A 52 2.28 -12.67 4.44
CA VAL A 52 2.02 -11.35 5.01
C VAL A 52 1.89 -11.49 6.51
N LYS A 53 2.50 -10.56 7.22
CA LYS A 53 2.52 -10.56 8.68
C LYS A 53 1.92 -9.26 9.17
N PHE A 54 0.91 -9.37 10.01
CA PHE A 54 0.24 -8.22 10.59
C PHE A 54 0.70 -7.99 12.01
N ARG A 55 0.49 -6.78 12.50
CA ARG A 55 0.88 -6.42 13.84
C ARG A 55 0.09 -7.22 14.89
N GLY A 56 -1.17 -7.48 14.63
CA GLY A 56 -2.01 -8.33 15.45
C GLY A 56 -2.68 -9.38 14.60
N THR A 57 -3.62 -10.10 15.14
CA THR A 57 -4.38 -11.06 14.33
C THR A 57 -5.30 -10.30 13.38
N ALA A 58 -5.50 -10.84 12.21
CA ALA A 58 -6.37 -10.27 11.20
C ALA A 58 -6.89 -11.38 10.32
N ARG A 59 -7.99 -11.10 9.63
CA ARG A 59 -8.57 -12.02 8.65
C ARG A 59 -8.43 -11.39 7.29
N LEU A 60 -7.78 -12.09 6.38
CA LEU A 60 -7.73 -11.62 5.00
C LEU A 60 -9.12 -11.76 4.39
N VAL A 61 -9.65 -10.67 3.89
CA VAL A 61 -10.92 -10.67 3.18
C VAL A 61 -10.68 -10.83 1.69
N ARG A 62 -9.56 -10.30 1.22
CA ARG A 62 -9.20 -10.40 -0.18
C ARG A 62 -7.70 -10.28 -0.32
N LEU A 63 -7.14 -11.04 -1.23
CA LEU A 63 -5.76 -10.87 -1.65
C LEU A 63 -5.72 -11.22 -3.14
N ALA A 64 -5.31 -10.28 -3.94
CA ALA A 64 -5.26 -10.42 -5.40
C ALA A 64 -3.84 -10.23 -5.88
N LEU A 65 -3.41 -11.07 -6.80
CA LEU A 65 -2.10 -10.98 -7.43
C LEU A 65 -2.31 -10.69 -8.91
N THR A 66 -1.70 -9.63 -9.39
CA THR A 66 -1.84 -9.22 -10.77
C THR A 66 -0.47 -8.95 -11.37
N GLY A 67 -0.18 -9.59 -12.49
CA GLY A 67 1.03 -9.33 -13.24
C GLY A 67 0.78 -8.31 -14.33
N ALA A 68 1.76 -7.43 -14.59
CA ALA A 68 1.63 -6.40 -15.61
C ALA A 68 1.35 -6.99 -17.00
N GLN A 69 1.94 -8.14 -17.29
CA GLN A 69 1.73 -8.84 -18.56
C GLN A 69 0.82 -10.04 -18.39
N SER A 70 0.96 -10.72 -17.26
CA SER A 70 0.25 -11.98 -17.01
C SER A 70 -1.22 -11.76 -16.65
N GLY A 71 -1.58 -10.57 -16.17
CA GLY A 71 -2.93 -10.32 -15.71
C GLY A 71 -3.18 -10.92 -14.34
N GLU A 72 -4.43 -11.06 -13.99
CA GLU A 72 -4.80 -11.57 -12.68
C GLU A 72 -4.44 -13.05 -12.57
N VAL A 73 -3.81 -13.41 -11.46
CA VAL A 73 -3.44 -14.78 -11.17
C VAL A 73 -4.47 -15.36 -10.22
N THR A 74 -5.05 -16.50 -10.60
CA THR A 74 -6.05 -17.16 -9.76
C THR A 74 -5.35 -17.84 -8.58
N LEU A 75 -5.79 -17.50 -7.38
CA LEU A 75 -5.23 -18.04 -6.15
C LEU A 75 -6.27 -18.89 -5.44
N SER A 76 -5.78 -19.87 -4.66
CA SER A 76 -6.63 -20.59 -3.73
C SER A 76 -7.20 -19.60 -2.72
N GLU A 77 -8.39 -19.87 -2.21
CA GLU A 77 -9.04 -19.00 -1.23
C GLU A 77 -8.96 -19.53 0.19
N GLU A 78 -8.16 -20.56 0.40
CA GLU A 78 -8.06 -21.21 1.72
C GLU A 78 -7.59 -20.25 2.81
N HIS A 79 -6.86 -19.22 2.43
CA HIS A 79 -6.33 -18.25 3.37
C HIS A 79 -7.37 -17.21 3.80
N LEU A 80 -8.51 -17.14 3.13
CA LEU A 80 -9.49 -16.10 3.41
C LEU A 80 -10.24 -16.40 4.71
N MET A 81 -10.54 -15.35 5.44
CA MET A 81 -11.35 -15.38 6.66
C MET A 81 -10.75 -16.20 7.80
N VAL A 82 -9.48 -16.55 7.71
CA VAL A 82 -8.77 -17.23 8.79
C VAL A 82 -8.12 -16.19 9.67
N GLU A 83 -8.38 -16.24 10.96
CA GLU A 83 -7.82 -15.26 11.88
C GLU A 83 -6.43 -15.70 12.30
N LYS A 84 -5.43 -15.00 11.81
CA LYS A 84 -4.02 -15.29 12.08
C LYS A 84 -3.24 -14.00 12.07
N HIS A 85 -2.09 -14.06 12.70
CA HIS A 85 -1.11 -12.99 12.69
C HIS A 85 -0.27 -13.05 11.40
N ARG A 86 0.02 -14.25 10.93
CA ARG A 86 0.80 -14.47 9.72
C ARG A 86 0.00 -15.34 8.76
N HIS A 87 -0.12 -14.88 7.53
CA HIS A 87 -0.85 -15.60 6.51
C HIS A 87 0.10 -16.01 5.41
N THR A 88 0.00 -17.25 4.97
CA THR A 88 0.79 -17.79 3.88
C THR A 88 -0.17 -18.19 2.77
N ILE A 89 0.02 -17.62 1.59
CA ILE A 89 -0.83 -17.85 0.44
C ILE A 89 0.00 -18.58 -0.59
N ALA A 90 -0.36 -19.83 -0.86
CA ALA A 90 0.34 -20.62 -1.85
C ALA A 90 0.11 -20.03 -3.24
N LEU A 91 1.17 -20.01 -4.05
CA LEU A 91 1.10 -19.51 -5.40
C LEU A 91 1.20 -20.63 -6.40
N PRO A 92 0.45 -20.56 -7.51
CA PRO A 92 0.72 -21.44 -8.64
C PRO A 92 2.04 -21.02 -9.29
N ALA A 93 2.48 -21.76 -10.28
CA ALA A 93 3.64 -21.34 -11.06
C ALA A 93 3.30 -20.02 -11.74
N ILE A 94 4.17 -19.03 -11.57
CA ILE A 94 3.98 -17.73 -12.20
C ILE A 94 5.19 -17.41 -13.05
N ALA A 95 4.95 -16.68 -14.13
CA ALA A 95 5.99 -16.31 -15.09
C ALA A 95 6.77 -15.08 -14.58
N ALA A 96 7.87 -14.81 -15.23
CA ALA A 96 8.61 -13.56 -15.00
C ALA A 96 7.72 -12.39 -15.39
N ASP A 97 7.58 -11.42 -14.50
CA ASP A 97 6.69 -10.29 -14.68
C ASP A 97 6.86 -9.34 -13.50
N GLU A 98 6.23 -8.21 -13.60
CA GLU A 98 6.10 -7.29 -12.46
C GLU A 98 4.74 -7.54 -11.85
N TYR A 99 4.71 -7.86 -10.56
CA TYR A 99 3.48 -8.23 -9.87
C TYR A 99 3.09 -7.24 -8.81
N GLU A 100 1.79 -7.05 -8.67
CA GLU A 100 1.23 -6.25 -7.59
C GLU A 100 0.32 -7.14 -6.76
N VAL A 101 0.47 -7.07 -5.46
CA VAL A 101 -0.42 -7.73 -4.51
C VAL A 101 -1.30 -6.64 -3.88
N ARG A 102 -2.59 -6.82 -3.98
CA ARG A 102 -3.56 -5.95 -3.29
C ARG A 102 -4.28 -6.78 -2.27
N TRP A 103 -4.35 -6.28 -1.06
CA TRP A 103 -4.97 -7.04 0.00
C TRP A 103 -5.93 -6.17 0.80
N ARG A 104 -6.89 -6.84 1.40
CA ARG A 104 -7.86 -6.22 2.31
C ARG A 104 -8.03 -7.17 3.47
N ALA A 105 -8.05 -6.65 4.68
CA ALA A 105 -8.15 -7.46 5.88
C ALA A 105 -9.06 -6.81 6.89
N LEU A 106 -9.59 -7.65 7.76
CA LEU A 106 -10.40 -7.22 8.89
C LEU A 106 -9.53 -7.40 10.11
N SER A 107 -9.19 -6.31 10.76
CA SER A 107 -8.35 -6.36 11.95
C SER A 107 -9.15 -6.85 13.15
N ALA A 108 -8.45 -7.22 14.22
CA ALA A 108 -9.10 -7.77 15.41
C ALA A 108 -10.07 -6.81 16.04
N ASP A 109 -9.89 -5.51 15.86
CA ASP A 109 -10.79 -4.51 16.42
C ASP A 109 -11.96 -4.18 15.50
N GLY A 110 -12.11 -4.89 14.40
CA GLY A 110 -13.25 -4.73 13.52
C GLY A 110 -13.08 -3.71 12.40
N HIS A 111 -11.90 -3.12 12.25
CA HIS A 111 -11.66 -2.18 11.17
C HIS A 111 -11.20 -2.89 9.91
N VAL A 112 -11.65 -2.41 8.76
CA VAL A 112 -11.16 -2.90 7.48
C VAL A 112 -9.92 -2.10 7.13
N VAL A 113 -8.83 -2.80 6.83
CA VAL A 113 -7.57 -2.20 6.42
C VAL A 113 -7.21 -2.77 5.07
N LYS A 114 -6.46 -2.01 4.28
CA LYS A 114 -6.09 -2.45 2.93
C LYS A 114 -4.72 -1.90 2.59
N GLY A 115 -4.08 -2.53 1.64
CA GLY A 115 -2.79 -2.08 1.17
C GLY A 115 -2.38 -2.81 -0.09
N SER A 116 -1.19 -2.50 -0.55
CA SER A 116 -0.61 -3.16 -1.71
C SER A 116 0.90 -3.15 -1.58
N PHE A 117 1.52 -4.08 -2.27
CA PHE A 117 2.96 -4.11 -2.44
C PHE A 117 3.27 -4.80 -3.76
N SER A 118 4.47 -4.59 -4.25
CA SER A 118 4.85 -5.09 -5.56
C SER A 118 6.18 -5.81 -5.50
N PHE A 119 6.36 -6.77 -6.39
CA PHE A 119 7.64 -7.44 -6.56
C PHE A 119 7.81 -7.83 -8.02
N THR A 120 9.02 -8.14 -8.40
CA THR A 120 9.33 -8.52 -9.78
C THR A 120 9.95 -9.90 -9.78
N VAL A 121 9.54 -10.72 -10.73
CA VAL A 121 10.20 -11.99 -11.01
C VAL A 121 10.96 -11.83 -12.31
N SER A 122 12.26 -11.99 -12.23
CA SER A 122 13.16 -11.80 -13.37
C SER A 122 13.63 -13.17 -13.86
N THR A 123 13.75 -13.30 -15.17
CA THR A 123 14.23 -14.57 -15.73
C THR A 123 15.72 -14.60 -15.91
N GLU A 124 16.41 -13.61 -15.50
CA GLU A 124 17.85 -13.57 -15.74
C GLU A 124 18.60 -14.50 -14.86
#